data_3aeb5038e49d7b8b8ae6f192009c2b96
#
_entry.id   3aeb5038e49d7b8b8ae6f192009c2b96
#
_cell.length_a   1.000
_cell.length_b   1.000
_cell.length_c   1.000
_cell.angle_alpha   90.00
_cell.angle_beta   90.00
_cell.angle_gamma   90.00
#
_symmetry.space_group_name_H-M   'P 1'
#
loop_
_entity.id
_entity.type
_entity.pdbx_description
1 polymer ?
#
loop_
_entity_poly.entity_id
_entity_poly.type
_entity_poly.pdbx_seq_one_letter_code
_entity_poly.pdbx_strand_id
1 'polypeptide(L)'
;MKISKANILKYVAMGIIAACITTFFLKKEKKHGHPRDYAEIAAEKTIRAATEYNSISFYVDGDTLSGFHYELIEAFARDHGWKAAITPEMSFDKRLEGLADGVFDVIAYGILATSELKDSLLLTTPIVLNKQILVQLSLIHISEPTRH
;
A
#
# COMPACT_ATOMS: atom_id res chain seq x y z
N MET A 1 46.55 -28.97 -23.24
CA MET A 1 46.04 -28.88 -21.86
C MET A 1 44.71 -29.67 -21.80
N LYS A 2 44.72 -30.91 -21.24
CA LYS A 2 43.50 -31.74 -21.16
C LYS A 2 42.66 -31.27 -19.95
N ILE A 3 41.54 -30.63 -20.25
CA ILE A 3 40.57 -30.27 -19.22
C ILE A 3 39.93 -31.58 -18.73
N SER A 4 40.07 -31.88 -17.45
CA SER A 4 39.49 -33.09 -16.83
C SER A 4 37.95 -33.03 -16.93
N LYS A 5 37.32 -34.18 -17.27
CA LYS A 5 35.85 -34.32 -17.32
C LYS A 5 35.16 -33.84 -16.04
N ALA A 6 35.81 -33.97 -14.90
CA ALA A 6 35.31 -33.46 -13.61
C ALA A 6 35.23 -31.94 -13.54
N ASN A 7 36.16 -31.22 -14.21
CA ASN A 7 36.14 -29.77 -14.23
C ASN A 7 35.04 -29.23 -15.19
N ILE A 8 34.82 -29.91 -16.31
CA ILE A 8 33.73 -29.59 -17.22
C ILE A 8 32.39 -29.72 -16.51
N LEU A 9 32.17 -30.79 -15.74
CA LEU A 9 30.94 -31.01 -15.00
C LEU A 9 30.70 -29.91 -13.93
N LYS A 10 31.73 -29.42 -13.26
CA LYS A 10 31.65 -28.33 -12.29
C LYS A 10 31.24 -27.00 -12.95
N TYR A 11 31.82 -26.68 -14.10
CA TYR A 11 31.44 -25.43 -14.82
C TYR A 11 30.04 -25.48 -15.38
N VAL A 12 29.57 -26.63 -15.86
CA VAL A 12 28.20 -26.83 -16.31
C VAL A 12 27.21 -26.66 -15.13
N ALA A 13 27.49 -27.28 -13.99
CA ALA A 13 26.67 -27.15 -12.78
C ALA A 13 26.61 -25.69 -12.30
N MET A 14 27.73 -24.98 -12.29
CA MET A 14 27.80 -23.57 -11.91
C MET A 14 27.04 -22.67 -12.87
N GLY A 15 27.05 -22.94 -14.18
CA GLY A 15 26.27 -22.25 -15.20
C GLY A 15 24.76 -22.44 -15.00
N ILE A 16 24.31 -23.66 -14.69
CA ILE A 16 22.90 -23.96 -14.41
C ILE A 16 22.43 -23.21 -13.15
N ILE A 17 23.23 -23.20 -12.09
CA ILE A 17 22.91 -22.49 -10.85
C ILE A 17 22.82 -20.97 -11.13
N ALA A 18 23.76 -20.40 -11.86
CA ALA A 18 23.72 -19.00 -12.24
C ALA A 18 22.48 -18.66 -13.09
N ALA A 19 22.12 -19.51 -14.06
CA ALA A 19 20.92 -19.34 -14.86
C ALA A 19 19.63 -19.44 -14.03
N CYS A 20 19.56 -20.34 -13.05
CA CYS A 20 18.45 -20.45 -12.12
C CYS A 20 18.31 -19.20 -11.23
N ILE A 21 19.43 -18.67 -10.74
CA ILE A 21 19.45 -17.45 -9.93
C ILE A 21 19.00 -16.26 -10.79
N THR A 22 19.49 -16.11 -11.99
CA THR A 22 19.09 -15.01 -12.88
C THR A 22 17.60 -15.09 -13.25
N THR A 23 17.08 -16.28 -13.58
CA THR A 23 15.64 -16.45 -13.85
C THR A 23 14.78 -16.20 -12.61
N PHE A 24 15.26 -16.54 -11.41
CA PHE A 24 14.57 -16.23 -10.16
C PHE A 24 14.52 -14.72 -9.90
N PHE A 25 15.62 -14.01 -10.13
CA PHE A 25 15.66 -12.56 -9.98
C PHE A 25 14.87 -11.81 -11.07
N LEU A 26 14.93 -12.27 -12.32
CA LEU A 26 14.16 -11.69 -13.43
C LEU A 26 12.64 -11.92 -13.27
N LYS A 27 12.23 -13.00 -12.60
CA LYS A 27 10.81 -13.28 -12.32
C LYS A 27 10.19 -12.36 -11.26
N LYS A 28 10.99 -11.51 -10.62
CA LYS A 28 10.56 -10.47 -9.68
C LYS A 28 10.28 -9.13 -10.38
N GLU A 29 10.15 -9.11 -11.71
CA GLU A 29 9.53 -7.97 -12.37
C GLU A 29 8.09 -7.86 -11.86
N LYS A 30 7.79 -6.71 -11.25
CA LYS A 30 6.43 -6.32 -10.90
C LYS A 30 5.58 -6.55 -12.15
N LYS A 31 4.69 -7.54 -12.12
CA LYS A 31 3.58 -7.56 -13.07
C LYS A 31 2.88 -6.23 -12.84
N HIS A 32 3.01 -5.29 -13.77
CA HIS A 32 2.08 -4.18 -13.87
C HIS A 32 0.73 -4.82 -14.09
N GLY A 33 -0.02 -4.96 -13.00
CA GLY A 33 -1.40 -5.41 -13.04
C GLY A 33 -2.25 -4.28 -13.62
N HIS A 34 -3.47 -4.57 -13.96
CA HIS A 34 -4.49 -3.55 -14.16
C HIS A 34 -5.26 -3.42 -12.82
N PRO A 35 -5.83 -2.25 -12.52
CA PRO A 35 -6.75 -2.10 -11.39
C PRO A 35 -7.88 -3.12 -11.51
N ARG A 36 -8.13 -3.85 -10.44
CA ARG A 36 -9.19 -4.86 -10.40
C ARG A 36 -10.54 -4.20 -10.19
N ASP A 37 -11.55 -4.71 -10.86
CA ASP A 37 -12.93 -4.32 -10.60
C ASP A 37 -13.56 -5.13 -9.45
N TYR A 38 -14.78 -4.77 -9.08
CA TYR A 38 -15.51 -5.44 -8.00
C TYR A 38 -15.74 -6.93 -8.31
N ALA A 39 -15.99 -7.29 -9.56
CA ALA A 39 -16.27 -8.67 -9.96
C ALA A 39 -15.04 -9.57 -9.76
N GLU A 40 -13.85 -9.06 -10.09
CA GLU A 40 -12.58 -9.76 -9.89
C GLU A 40 -12.25 -9.93 -8.41
N ILE A 41 -12.44 -8.86 -7.60
CA ILE A 41 -12.24 -8.90 -6.15
C ILE A 41 -13.19 -9.91 -5.50
N ALA A 42 -14.47 -9.89 -5.90
CA ALA A 42 -15.48 -10.80 -5.40
C ALA A 42 -15.21 -12.27 -5.78
N ALA A 43 -14.68 -12.52 -6.98
CA ALA A 43 -14.30 -13.85 -7.44
C ALA A 43 -13.12 -14.41 -6.63
N GLU A 44 -12.09 -13.59 -6.35
CA GLU A 44 -10.94 -13.97 -5.53
C GLU A 44 -11.25 -13.98 -4.02
N LYS A 45 -12.35 -13.37 -3.60
CA LYS A 45 -12.72 -13.19 -2.18
C LYS A 45 -11.60 -12.62 -1.33
N THR A 46 -10.83 -11.71 -1.91
CA THR A 46 -9.69 -11.08 -1.24
C THR A 46 -9.58 -9.63 -1.68
N ILE A 47 -9.67 -8.71 -0.70
CA ILE A 47 -9.41 -7.28 -0.90
C ILE A 47 -7.98 -6.95 -0.47
N ARG A 48 -7.23 -6.28 -1.34
CA ARG A 48 -5.85 -5.83 -1.08
C ARG A 48 -5.88 -4.35 -0.73
N ALA A 49 -5.51 -4.04 0.51
CA ALA A 49 -5.53 -2.68 1.02
C ALA A 49 -4.12 -2.19 1.36
N ALA A 50 -3.81 -0.95 1.00
CA ALA A 50 -2.64 -0.26 1.50
C ALA A 50 -3.04 0.68 2.65
N THR A 51 -2.26 0.72 3.70
CA THR A 51 -2.45 1.64 4.82
C THR A 51 -1.12 2.19 5.31
N GLU A 52 -1.15 3.19 6.18
CA GLU A 52 0.04 3.76 6.80
C GLU A 52 0.28 3.10 8.17
N TYR A 53 1.55 2.83 8.47
CA TYR A 53 1.94 2.36 9.80
C TYR A 53 2.06 3.54 10.76
N ASN A 54 1.10 3.69 11.64
CA ASN A 54 1.08 4.69 12.71
C ASN A 54 0.11 4.28 13.82
N SER A 55 0.11 4.98 14.94
CA SER A 55 -0.69 4.67 16.13
C SER A 55 -2.22 4.74 15.94
N ILE A 56 -2.70 5.19 14.79
CA ILE A 56 -4.13 5.31 14.48
C ILE A 56 -4.54 4.33 13.41
N SER A 57 -3.76 4.29 12.32
CA SER A 57 -4.16 3.58 11.09
C SER A 57 -3.91 2.08 11.16
N PHE A 58 -2.69 1.70 11.50
CA PHE A 58 -2.23 0.32 11.59
C PHE A 58 -1.00 0.25 12.49
N TYR A 59 -1.00 -0.58 13.48
CA TYR A 59 0.12 -0.83 14.38
C TYR A 59 0.07 -2.24 14.96
N VAL A 60 1.19 -2.65 15.56
CA VAL A 60 1.31 -3.93 16.26
C VAL A 60 1.20 -3.68 17.76
N ASP A 61 0.28 -4.35 18.43
CA ASP A 61 0.11 -4.34 19.87
C ASP A 61 0.33 -5.75 20.43
N GLY A 62 1.52 -5.97 20.97
CA GLY A 62 1.97 -7.31 21.33
C GLY A 62 2.01 -8.25 20.12
N ASP A 63 1.20 -9.29 20.12
CA ASP A 63 1.08 -10.26 19.03
C ASP A 63 -0.14 -9.97 18.11
N THR A 64 -0.83 -8.86 18.31
CA THR A 64 -2.03 -8.52 17.54
C THR A 64 -1.80 -7.32 16.63
N LEU A 65 -2.47 -7.35 15.48
CA LEU A 65 -2.54 -6.22 14.58
C LEU A 65 -3.78 -5.40 14.96
N SER A 66 -3.62 -4.09 15.05
CA SER A 66 -4.66 -3.16 15.48
C SER A 66 -4.58 -1.85 14.70
N GLY A 67 -5.61 -1.04 14.81
CA GLY A 67 -5.69 0.28 14.22
C GLY A 67 -7.01 0.51 13.50
N PHE A 68 -7.46 1.76 13.47
CA PHE A 68 -8.76 2.14 12.92
C PHE A 68 -8.93 1.71 11.45
N HIS A 69 -7.95 2.00 10.60
CA HIS A 69 -8.03 1.63 9.19
C HIS A 69 -7.89 0.12 8.98
N TYR A 70 -7.06 -0.53 9.78
CA TYR A 70 -6.93 -1.98 9.78
C TYR A 70 -8.28 -2.65 10.12
N GLU A 71 -8.87 -2.28 11.24
CA GLU A 71 -10.13 -2.86 11.72
C GLU A 71 -11.29 -2.57 10.77
N LEU A 72 -11.31 -1.38 10.16
CA LEU A 72 -12.33 -1.02 9.16
C LEU A 72 -12.28 -1.93 7.93
N ILE A 73 -11.09 -2.17 7.38
CA ILE A 73 -10.94 -3.06 6.22
C ILE A 73 -11.21 -4.51 6.58
N GLU A 74 -10.79 -4.96 7.76
CA GLU A 74 -11.13 -6.30 8.26
C GLU A 74 -12.65 -6.49 8.44
N ALA A 75 -13.34 -5.49 8.99
CA ALA A 75 -14.79 -5.52 9.15
C ALA A 75 -15.49 -5.57 7.79
N PHE A 76 -15.07 -4.71 6.85
CA PHE A 76 -15.61 -4.70 5.49
C PHE A 76 -15.42 -6.06 4.78
N ALA A 77 -14.21 -6.61 4.84
CA ALA A 77 -13.92 -7.92 4.23
C ALA A 77 -14.77 -9.03 4.86
N ARG A 78 -14.89 -9.04 6.18
CA ARG A 78 -15.72 -10.02 6.92
C ARG A 78 -17.19 -9.94 6.52
N ASP A 79 -17.74 -8.74 6.40
CA ASP A 79 -19.15 -8.55 6.02
C ASP A 79 -19.46 -9.08 4.62
N HIS A 80 -18.47 -9.07 3.72
CA HIS A 80 -18.57 -9.64 2.38
C HIS A 80 -18.14 -11.11 2.30
N GLY A 81 -17.68 -11.71 3.39
CA GLY A 81 -17.13 -13.07 3.40
C GLY A 81 -15.79 -13.18 2.65
N TRP A 82 -15.01 -12.11 2.65
CA TRP A 82 -13.71 -12.00 2.02
C TRP A 82 -12.58 -12.01 3.04
N LYS A 83 -11.35 -12.11 2.54
CA LYS A 83 -10.11 -11.91 3.30
C LYS A 83 -9.57 -10.51 3.04
N ALA A 84 -9.05 -9.88 4.08
CA ALA A 84 -8.28 -8.64 3.96
C ALA A 84 -6.78 -8.97 3.84
N ALA A 85 -6.13 -8.46 2.78
CA ALA A 85 -4.68 -8.49 2.62
C ALA A 85 -4.16 -7.05 2.78
N ILE A 86 -3.78 -6.69 4.00
CA ILE A 86 -3.41 -5.32 4.36
C ILE A 86 -1.89 -5.19 4.35
N THR A 87 -1.38 -4.22 3.60
CA THR A 87 0.04 -3.94 3.46
C THR A 87 0.34 -2.53 3.96
N PRO A 88 1.22 -2.37 4.95
CA PRO A 88 1.69 -1.06 5.35
C PRO A 88 2.65 -0.49 4.28
N GLU A 89 2.33 0.69 3.75
CA GLU A 89 3.18 1.47 2.84
C GLU A 89 3.19 2.91 3.32
N MET A 90 4.37 3.41 3.68
CA MET A 90 4.53 4.74 4.28
C MET A 90 4.43 5.88 3.26
N SER A 91 4.85 5.63 2.02
CA SER A 91 4.82 6.64 0.96
C SER A 91 3.42 6.73 0.34
N PHE A 92 2.83 7.92 0.37
CA PHE A 92 1.55 8.17 -0.29
C PHE A 92 1.63 7.95 -1.80
N ASP A 93 2.72 8.41 -2.44
CA ASP A 93 2.93 8.24 -3.88
C ASP A 93 2.99 6.77 -4.28
N LYS A 94 3.69 5.94 -3.49
CA LYS A 94 3.73 4.50 -3.74
C LYS A 94 2.39 3.80 -3.52
N ARG A 95 1.55 4.29 -2.60
CA ARG A 95 0.18 3.80 -2.46
C ARG A 95 -0.65 4.11 -3.69
N LEU A 96 -0.53 5.34 -4.24
CA LEU A 96 -1.21 5.74 -5.48
C LEU A 96 -0.71 4.94 -6.69
N GLU A 97 0.60 4.80 -6.83
CA GLU A 97 1.21 3.95 -7.87
C GLU A 97 0.72 2.51 -7.77
N GLY A 98 0.71 1.94 -6.56
CA GLY A 98 0.23 0.59 -6.34
C GLY A 98 -1.27 0.42 -6.61
N LEU A 99 -2.10 1.45 -6.40
CA LEU A 99 -3.50 1.46 -6.77
C LEU A 99 -3.65 1.48 -8.30
N ALA A 100 -2.90 2.35 -8.99
CA ALA A 100 -2.92 2.46 -10.44
C ALA A 100 -2.40 1.19 -11.13
N ASP A 101 -1.39 0.54 -10.56
CA ASP A 101 -0.80 -0.71 -11.06
C ASP A 101 -1.61 -1.96 -10.67
N GLY A 102 -2.70 -1.81 -9.92
CA GLY A 102 -3.52 -2.93 -9.45
C GLY A 102 -2.82 -3.83 -8.42
N VAL A 103 -1.82 -3.33 -7.72
CA VAL A 103 -1.20 -3.99 -6.56
C VAL A 103 -2.15 -3.93 -5.36
N PHE A 104 -2.81 -2.80 -5.19
CA PHE A 104 -3.84 -2.56 -4.19
C PHE A 104 -5.17 -2.30 -4.87
N ASP A 105 -6.26 -2.63 -4.18
CA ASP A 105 -7.63 -2.36 -4.60
C ASP A 105 -8.18 -1.12 -3.90
N VAL A 106 -7.66 -0.83 -2.71
CA VAL A 106 -8.10 0.29 -1.88
C VAL A 106 -6.93 0.86 -1.06
N ILE A 107 -6.97 2.17 -0.85
CA ILE A 107 -6.08 2.85 0.10
C ILE A 107 -6.91 3.21 1.32
N ALA A 108 -6.59 2.58 2.46
CA ALA A 108 -7.21 2.87 3.75
C ALA A 108 -6.39 3.95 4.47
N TYR A 109 -6.70 5.19 4.17
CA TYR A 109 -6.00 6.36 4.69
C TYR A 109 -6.93 7.58 4.76
N GLY A 110 -6.74 8.42 5.76
CA GLY A 110 -7.51 9.66 5.90
C GLY A 110 -7.06 10.72 4.90
N ILE A 111 -7.72 10.80 3.75
CA ILE A 111 -7.43 11.80 2.71
C ILE A 111 -8.42 12.95 2.83
N LEU A 112 -7.90 14.17 2.73
CA LEU A 112 -8.75 15.35 2.55
C LEU A 112 -9.33 15.32 1.12
N ALA A 113 -10.65 15.30 1.01
CA ALA A 113 -11.36 15.24 -0.28
C ALA A 113 -11.26 16.57 -1.02
N THR A 114 -10.16 16.81 -1.74
CA THR A 114 -9.98 17.96 -2.63
C THR A 114 -10.61 17.70 -4.00
N SER A 115 -10.88 18.77 -4.78
CA SER A 115 -11.36 18.64 -6.15
C SER A 115 -10.42 17.82 -7.02
N GLU A 116 -9.10 18.07 -6.95
CA GLU A 116 -8.08 17.39 -7.73
C GLU A 116 -8.07 15.87 -7.47
N LEU A 117 -8.21 15.46 -6.21
CA LEU A 117 -8.25 14.04 -5.85
C LEU A 117 -9.56 13.38 -6.30
N LYS A 118 -10.68 14.10 -6.28
CA LYS A 118 -11.97 13.59 -6.78
C LYS A 118 -11.99 13.36 -8.29
N ASP A 119 -11.21 14.13 -9.03
CA ASP A 119 -11.10 13.99 -10.49
C ASP A 119 -10.25 12.76 -10.88
N SER A 120 -9.35 12.32 -9.99
CA SER A 120 -8.40 11.24 -10.25
C SER A 120 -8.72 9.95 -9.53
N LEU A 121 -9.44 10.01 -8.41
CA LEU A 121 -9.69 8.88 -7.52
C LEU A 121 -11.18 8.77 -7.17
N LEU A 122 -11.65 7.54 -7.10
CA LEU A 122 -12.95 7.26 -6.51
C LEU A 122 -12.81 7.31 -4.97
N LEU A 123 -13.40 8.32 -4.36
CA LEU A 123 -13.42 8.47 -2.90
C LEU A 123 -14.71 7.89 -2.33
N THR A 124 -14.60 7.23 -1.17
CA THR A 124 -15.77 6.78 -0.40
C THR A 124 -16.52 7.98 0.22
N THR A 125 -17.70 7.74 0.74
CA THR A 125 -18.35 8.72 1.63
C THR A 125 -17.45 9.03 2.81
N PRO A 126 -17.45 10.29 3.34
CA PRO A 126 -16.64 10.62 4.51
C PRO A 126 -16.96 9.71 5.71
N ILE A 127 -15.92 9.04 6.21
CA ILE A 127 -16.04 8.13 7.35
C ILE A 127 -15.83 8.89 8.67
N VAL A 128 -15.01 9.96 8.62
CA VAL A 128 -14.68 10.79 9.77
C VAL A 128 -14.80 12.26 9.41
N LEU A 129 -15.45 13.03 10.26
CA LEU A 129 -15.46 14.49 10.18
C LEU A 129 -14.40 15.02 11.15
N ASN A 130 -13.42 15.74 10.62
CA ASN A 130 -12.33 16.31 11.40
C ASN A 130 -12.38 17.84 11.35
N LYS A 131 -11.92 18.50 12.44
CA LYS A 131 -11.73 19.95 12.49
C LYS A 131 -10.24 20.24 12.41
N GLN A 132 -9.86 21.08 11.47
CA GLN A 132 -8.50 21.59 11.41
C GLN A 132 -8.41 22.88 12.22
N ILE A 133 -7.36 22.98 13.05
CA ILE A 133 -7.02 24.19 13.80
C ILE A 133 -5.63 24.64 13.38
N LEU A 134 -5.45 25.95 13.24
CA LEU A 134 -4.13 26.53 13.04
C LEU A 134 -3.43 26.67 14.39
N VAL A 135 -2.29 26.00 14.53
CA VAL A 135 -1.43 26.14 15.71
C VAL A 135 -0.18 26.92 15.29
N GLN A 136 0.07 28.03 15.96
CA GLN A 136 1.23 28.89 15.70
C GLN A 136 2.18 28.86 16.91
N LEU A 137 3.43 28.54 16.67
CA LEU A 137 4.48 28.46 17.70
C LEU A 137 5.06 29.81 18.13
N SER A 138 4.79 30.86 17.38
CA SER A 138 5.36 32.20 17.63
C SER A 138 4.29 33.19 18.06
N LEU A 139 4.57 33.95 19.11
CA LEU A 139 3.84 35.16 19.52
C LEU A 139 4.13 36.32 18.53
N ILE A 140 3.96 36.10 17.24
CA ILE A 140 3.95 37.23 16.30
C ILE A 140 2.59 37.89 16.44
N HIS A 141 2.60 39.15 16.85
CA HIS A 141 1.47 40.00 17.04
C HIS A 141 0.34 39.74 16.04
N ILE A 142 -0.74 39.17 16.49
CA ILE A 142 -2.02 39.34 15.83
C ILE A 142 -2.31 40.83 16.05
N SER A 143 -2.05 41.66 15.06
CA SER A 143 -2.52 43.03 15.06
C SER A 143 -4.04 42.98 15.19
N GLU A 144 -4.56 43.50 16.27
CA GLU A 144 -5.99 43.70 16.44
C GLU A 144 -6.54 44.42 15.21
N PRO A 145 -7.68 43.97 14.63
CA PRO A 145 -8.31 44.71 13.58
C PRO A 145 -8.67 46.09 14.15
N THR A 146 -7.99 47.15 13.64
CA THR A 146 -8.36 48.51 13.93
C THR A 146 -9.80 48.73 13.50
N ARG A 147 -10.69 48.88 14.47
CA ARG A 147 -12.05 49.38 14.24
C ARG A 147 -11.92 50.80 13.71
N HIS A 148 -12.30 50.99 12.48
CA HIS A 148 -12.75 52.27 11.97
C HIS A 148 -14.28 52.38 12.02
#